data_7bc8cc487197207714042c0d1621e40d
#
_entry.id   7bc8cc487197207714042c0d1621e40d
#
_cell.length_a   1.000
_cell.length_b   1.000
_cell.length_c   1.000
_cell.angle_alpha   90.00
_cell.angle_beta   90.00
_cell.angle_gamma   90.00
#
_symmetry.space_group_name_H-M   'P 1'
#
loop_
_entity.id
_entity.type
_entity.pdbx_description
1 polymer ?
#
loop_
_entity_poly.entity_id
_entity_poly.type
_entity_poly.pdbx_seq_one_letter_code
_entity_poly.pdbx_strand_id
1 'polypeptide(L)'
;MKNQIKIPSRRYFKKVKQILFKEILLKNKGCEFNNLRRSIYGNEKILKLMTQNNIKVNEISSGVSDRTAYKGYLKQIISDFKKNKYYKNYYPSKGNLEARNALSIYENYKLNSSVSYSPDDFCLTEGSTGAITMIFEYIKKYYPNKEILIQSPNYYLYKFAADYYDLKLKEVAPPINANNPSFIPVDTIIKNITNTTKLIIITNPANPSGEIFSEKDLKKILLIAKEKNILVLVDELFAELVFEPDKYVYSDTIASSLNAMNNLVIVKGYSKSKNLVGLRIGYLYSKNKELTEAVALISQQRSSYSVASNFTGLIALDCFIQSVRYNSVSKIKRVIKDFQIIPTIKEKSYFELVKECQSYSKYFESLIKFYSERFDEAINILNVDAEIKFPKKSAFNTIVKIKDLDNVNNFDFMLNCFLTTGLKTEIGPCFGFNQKRWDNNLGFWLRLTFAKDKKLFKEGIIRFIEFKKIYLKNPNLFIKTNLSF
;
A
#
# COMPACT_ATOMS: atom_id res chain seq x y z
N MET A 1 25.09 -6.04 -23.86
CA MET A 1 24.70 -7.32 -24.48
C MET A 1 23.18 -7.34 -24.62
N LYS A 2 22.63 -7.35 -25.83
CA LYS A 2 21.20 -7.52 -26.08
C LYS A 2 20.86 -9.00 -25.87
N ASN A 3 20.45 -9.36 -24.68
CA ASN A 3 19.83 -10.68 -24.49
C ASN A 3 18.44 -10.63 -25.15
N GLN A 4 18.37 -10.99 -26.42
CA GLN A 4 17.08 -11.14 -27.10
C GLN A 4 16.24 -12.20 -26.36
N ILE A 5 14.99 -11.87 -26.06
CA ILE A 5 14.04 -12.83 -25.51
C ILE A 5 13.88 -13.97 -26.51
N LYS A 6 14.20 -15.19 -26.07
CA LYS A 6 13.95 -16.40 -26.86
C LYS A 6 12.50 -16.86 -26.60
N ILE A 7 11.69 -16.85 -27.66
CA ILE A 7 10.32 -17.38 -27.58
C ILE A 7 10.40 -18.88 -27.28
N PRO A 8 9.71 -19.39 -26.22
CA PRO A 8 9.67 -20.81 -25.94
C PRO A 8 9.04 -21.63 -27.07
N SER A 9 9.34 -22.92 -27.13
CA SER A 9 8.86 -23.80 -28.18
C SER A 9 7.33 -23.99 -28.13
N ARG A 10 6.72 -24.36 -29.29
CA ARG A 10 5.29 -24.73 -29.34
C ARG A 10 4.95 -25.88 -28.37
N ARG A 11 5.89 -26.81 -28.15
CA ARG A 11 5.75 -27.94 -27.19
C ARG A 11 5.62 -27.42 -25.74
N TYR A 12 6.40 -26.39 -25.38
CA TYR A 12 6.31 -25.74 -24.07
C TYR A 12 4.92 -25.12 -23.87
N PHE A 13 4.47 -24.28 -24.80
CA PHE A 13 3.13 -23.64 -24.69
C PHE A 13 2.00 -24.67 -24.67
N LYS A 14 2.10 -25.78 -25.42
CA LYS A 14 1.12 -26.87 -25.38
C LYS A 14 1.02 -27.49 -23.98
N LYS A 15 2.16 -27.76 -23.33
CA LYS A 15 2.19 -28.30 -21.95
C LYS A 15 1.62 -27.30 -20.94
N VAL A 16 2.03 -26.04 -21.02
CA VAL A 16 1.50 -24.98 -20.14
C VAL A 16 -0.01 -24.83 -20.32
N LYS A 17 -0.49 -24.84 -21.57
CA LYS A 17 -1.93 -24.76 -21.87
C LYS A 17 -2.71 -25.91 -21.24
N GLN A 18 -2.16 -27.14 -21.25
CA GLN A 18 -2.79 -28.29 -20.58
C GLN A 18 -2.91 -28.08 -19.07
N ILE A 19 -1.85 -27.62 -18.39
CA ILE A 19 -1.88 -27.33 -16.95
C ILE A 19 -2.87 -26.19 -16.66
N LEU A 20 -2.79 -25.11 -17.42
CA LEU A 20 -3.64 -23.95 -17.24
C LEU A 20 -5.13 -24.31 -17.32
N PHE A 21 -5.55 -24.96 -18.41
CA PHE A 21 -6.96 -25.25 -18.66
C PHE A 21 -7.49 -26.42 -17.81
N LYS A 22 -6.71 -27.47 -17.62
CA LYS A 22 -7.17 -28.67 -16.88
C LYS A 22 -7.05 -28.56 -15.37
N GLU A 23 -6.05 -27.83 -14.85
CA GLU A 23 -5.77 -27.84 -13.42
C GLU A 23 -6.06 -26.48 -12.76
N ILE A 24 -5.74 -25.38 -13.43
CA ILE A 24 -5.88 -24.05 -12.80
C ILE A 24 -7.26 -23.44 -13.07
N LEU A 25 -7.65 -23.32 -14.33
CA LEU A 25 -8.91 -22.65 -14.69
C LEU A 25 -10.14 -23.42 -14.22
N LEU A 26 -10.13 -24.75 -14.29
CA LEU A 26 -11.23 -25.58 -13.78
C LEU A 26 -11.42 -25.43 -12.27
N LYS A 27 -10.31 -25.42 -11.51
CA LYS A 27 -10.36 -25.27 -10.04
C LYS A 27 -10.70 -23.86 -9.58
N ASN A 28 -10.46 -22.86 -10.41
CA ASN A 28 -10.67 -21.46 -10.11
C ASN A 28 -11.82 -20.84 -10.94
N LYS A 29 -12.78 -21.66 -11.37
CA LYS A 29 -13.96 -21.18 -12.11
C LYS A 29 -14.74 -20.15 -11.28
N GLY A 30 -14.94 -18.96 -11.84
CA GLY A 30 -15.58 -17.84 -11.13
C GLY A 30 -14.68 -17.07 -10.15
N CYS A 31 -13.38 -17.41 -10.08
CA CYS A 31 -12.44 -16.65 -9.26
C CYS A 31 -12.14 -15.28 -9.84
N GLU A 32 -11.89 -14.32 -8.97
CA GLU A 32 -11.43 -12.99 -9.35
C GLU A 32 -10.03 -12.99 -9.99
N PHE A 33 -9.76 -11.97 -10.78
CA PHE A 33 -8.50 -11.74 -11.50
C PHE A 33 -7.26 -11.98 -10.64
N ASN A 34 -7.19 -11.37 -9.45
CA ASN A 34 -6.03 -11.49 -8.56
C ASN A 34 -5.81 -12.90 -8.02
N ASN A 35 -6.86 -13.65 -7.74
CA ASN A 35 -6.75 -15.02 -7.24
C ASN A 35 -6.23 -15.94 -8.33
N LEU A 36 -6.76 -15.81 -9.55
CA LEU A 36 -6.28 -16.60 -10.68
C LEU A 36 -4.82 -16.25 -11.03
N ARG A 37 -4.46 -14.97 -11.07
CA ARG A 37 -3.08 -14.53 -11.28
C ARG A 37 -2.11 -15.18 -10.27
N ARG A 38 -2.46 -15.16 -8.98
CA ARG A 38 -1.64 -15.78 -7.92
C ARG A 38 -1.52 -17.27 -8.09
N SER A 39 -2.61 -17.95 -8.43
CA SER A 39 -2.62 -19.39 -8.70
C SER A 39 -1.69 -19.76 -9.86
N ILE A 40 -1.61 -18.93 -10.90
CA ILE A 40 -0.68 -19.13 -12.03
C ILE A 40 0.76 -18.86 -11.62
N TYR A 41 1.03 -17.72 -10.97
CA TYR A 41 2.38 -17.32 -10.58
C TYR A 41 3.02 -18.21 -9.51
N GLY A 42 2.22 -18.91 -8.72
CA GLY A 42 2.65 -19.87 -7.71
C GLY A 42 2.56 -21.35 -8.14
N ASN A 43 2.11 -21.64 -9.36
CA ASN A 43 1.93 -23.04 -9.78
C ASN A 43 3.27 -23.75 -10.01
N GLU A 44 3.56 -24.74 -9.19
CA GLU A 44 4.84 -25.47 -9.20
C GLU A 44 5.13 -26.15 -10.54
N LYS A 45 4.12 -26.72 -11.20
CA LYS A 45 4.30 -27.38 -12.50
C LYS A 45 4.68 -26.39 -13.59
N ILE A 46 4.04 -25.20 -13.61
CA ILE A 46 4.39 -24.12 -14.53
C ILE A 46 5.82 -23.64 -14.24
N LEU A 47 6.15 -23.35 -12.98
CA LEU A 47 7.48 -22.91 -12.58
C LEU A 47 8.58 -23.91 -12.95
N LYS A 48 8.32 -25.22 -12.77
CA LYS A 48 9.23 -26.29 -13.20
C LYS A 48 9.45 -26.29 -14.72
N LEU A 49 8.38 -26.15 -15.51
CA LEU A 49 8.49 -26.04 -16.97
C LEU A 49 9.27 -24.79 -17.40
N MET A 50 9.06 -23.66 -16.73
CA MET A 50 9.80 -22.43 -16.98
C MET A 50 11.29 -22.62 -16.73
N THR A 51 11.67 -23.21 -15.59
CA THR A 51 13.07 -23.52 -15.25
C THR A 51 13.72 -24.44 -16.29
N GLN A 52 13.02 -25.49 -16.75
CA GLN A 52 13.48 -26.41 -17.80
C GLN A 52 13.70 -25.71 -19.16
N ASN A 53 13.07 -24.54 -19.38
CA ASN A 53 13.24 -23.72 -20.57
C ASN A 53 14.14 -22.48 -20.33
N ASN A 54 14.92 -22.47 -19.24
CA ASN A 54 15.82 -21.39 -18.85
C ASN A 54 15.12 -20.03 -18.64
N ILE A 55 13.83 -20.04 -18.28
CA ILE A 55 13.05 -18.83 -17.97
C ILE A 55 13.17 -18.53 -16.47
N LYS A 56 13.92 -17.48 -16.14
CA LYS A 56 14.12 -17.05 -14.74
C LYS A 56 13.01 -16.07 -14.33
N VAL A 57 12.36 -16.39 -13.20
CA VAL A 57 11.33 -15.52 -12.63
C VAL A 57 11.96 -14.23 -12.10
N ASN A 58 11.33 -13.10 -12.41
CA ASN A 58 11.66 -11.76 -11.92
C ASN A 58 10.38 -10.99 -11.62
N GLU A 59 10.47 -9.91 -10.86
CA GLU A 59 9.31 -9.13 -10.42
C GLU A 59 9.63 -7.62 -10.38
N ILE A 60 8.79 -6.81 -11.03
CA ILE A 60 8.93 -5.34 -11.06
C ILE A 60 7.78 -4.60 -10.36
N SER A 61 6.79 -5.34 -9.88
CA SER A 61 5.54 -4.78 -9.34
C SER A 61 5.23 -5.25 -7.91
N SER A 62 6.17 -5.90 -7.24
CA SER A 62 5.96 -6.42 -5.88
C SER A 62 5.78 -5.31 -4.85
N GLY A 63 4.82 -5.48 -3.98
CA GLY A 63 4.64 -4.60 -2.82
C GLY A 63 5.69 -4.78 -1.71
N VAL A 64 6.81 -5.48 -1.96
CA VAL A 64 7.87 -5.77 -0.98
C VAL A 64 9.17 -5.11 -1.41
N SER A 65 9.86 -4.49 -0.45
CA SER A 65 11.16 -3.86 -0.68
C SER A 65 12.31 -4.86 -0.57
N ASP A 66 13.30 -4.73 -1.47
CA ASP A 66 14.57 -5.45 -1.39
C ASP A 66 15.59 -4.75 -0.46
N ARG A 67 15.21 -3.58 0.08
CA ARG A 67 16.03 -2.84 1.06
C ARG A 67 15.82 -3.39 2.47
N THR A 68 16.90 -3.51 3.21
CA THR A 68 16.83 -3.90 4.63
C THR A 68 16.22 -2.79 5.48
N ALA A 69 15.60 -3.17 6.59
CA ALA A 69 15.16 -2.21 7.61
C ALA A 69 16.35 -1.49 8.26
N TYR A 70 16.08 -0.35 8.88
CA TYR A 70 17.07 0.39 9.65
C TYR A 70 17.69 -0.48 10.76
N LYS A 71 19.02 -0.46 10.87
CA LYS A 71 19.76 -1.31 11.84
C LYS A 71 19.35 -1.05 13.30
N GLY A 72 19.03 0.20 13.66
CA GLY A 72 18.55 0.55 15.00
C GLY A 72 17.22 -0.15 15.32
N TYR A 73 16.30 -0.26 14.36
CA TYR A 73 15.06 -1.01 14.56
C TYR A 73 15.32 -2.50 14.77
N LEU A 74 16.23 -3.11 14.01
CA LEU A 74 16.59 -4.52 14.22
C LEU A 74 17.19 -4.78 15.60
N LYS A 75 18.04 -3.87 16.09
CA LYS A 75 18.57 -3.94 17.46
C LYS A 75 17.46 -3.81 18.51
N GLN A 76 16.52 -2.89 18.30
CA GLN A 76 15.41 -2.68 19.23
C GLN A 76 14.48 -3.90 19.25
N ILE A 77 14.19 -4.53 18.10
CA ILE A 77 13.42 -5.78 18.03
C ILE A 77 14.07 -6.88 18.88
N ILE A 78 15.40 -7.03 18.78
CA ILE A 78 16.14 -8.00 19.62
C ILE A 78 15.98 -7.66 21.09
N SER A 79 16.04 -6.38 21.47
CA SER A 79 15.82 -5.92 22.84
C SER A 79 14.39 -6.21 23.32
N ASP A 80 13.38 -5.98 22.47
CA ASP A 80 11.97 -6.24 22.79
C ASP A 80 11.73 -7.71 23.15
N PHE A 81 12.42 -8.62 22.46
CA PHE A 81 12.33 -10.05 22.75
C PHE A 81 13.23 -10.51 23.91
N LYS A 82 14.48 -10.06 23.97
CA LYS A 82 15.45 -10.55 24.98
C LYS A 82 15.30 -9.85 26.33
N LYS A 83 15.20 -8.52 26.35
CA LYS A 83 15.15 -7.70 27.56
C LYS A 83 13.74 -7.46 28.03
N ASN A 84 12.92 -6.85 27.19
CA ASN A 84 11.58 -6.37 27.55
C ASN A 84 10.56 -7.51 27.64
N LYS A 85 10.74 -8.55 26.83
CA LYS A 85 9.91 -9.77 26.81
C LYS A 85 8.41 -9.48 26.68
N TYR A 86 8.06 -8.49 25.86
CA TYR A 86 6.66 -8.08 25.64
C TYR A 86 5.76 -9.26 25.26
N TYR A 87 6.27 -10.25 24.55
CA TYR A 87 5.54 -11.45 24.15
C TYR A 87 5.00 -12.30 25.31
N LYS A 88 5.39 -12.04 26.57
CA LYS A 88 4.91 -12.77 27.74
C LYS A 88 3.59 -12.27 28.31
N ASN A 89 3.11 -11.13 27.80
CA ASN A 89 1.95 -10.45 28.38
C ASN A 89 0.74 -10.49 27.45
N TYR A 90 -0.45 -10.54 28.04
CA TYR A 90 -1.67 -10.11 27.37
C TYR A 90 -1.86 -8.61 27.61
N TYR A 91 -2.28 -7.91 26.57
CA TYR A 91 -2.46 -6.45 26.60
C TYR A 91 -3.95 -6.09 26.55
N PRO A 92 -4.33 -4.85 26.91
CA PRO A 92 -5.66 -4.33 26.64
C PRO A 92 -6.01 -4.43 25.15
N SER A 93 -7.28 -4.50 24.83
CA SER A 93 -7.78 -4.71 23.46
C SER A 93 -7.34 -3.66 22.43
N LYS A 94 -6.96 -2.47 22.89
CA LYS A 94 -6.32 -1.42 22.05
C LYS A 94 -4.81 -1.61 21.86
N GLY A 95 -4.20 -2.57 22.53
CA GLY A 95 -2.75 -2.82 22.51
C GLY A 95 -2.02 -2.19 23.67
N ASN A 96 -0.70 -2.39 23.71
CA ASN A 96 0.18 -1.92 24.79
C ASN A 96 0.09 -0.40 24.99
N LEU A 97 -0.10 0.04 26.24
CA LEU A 97 -0.26 1.44 26.60
C LEU A 97 1.02 2.27 26.31
N GLU A 98 2.20 1.71 26.54
CA GLU A 98 3.47 2.39 26.25
C GLU A 98 3.58 2.73 24.76
N ALA A 99 3.26 1.78 23.87
CA ALA A 99 3.25 2.02 22.43
C ALA A 99 2.21 3.08 22.05
N ARG A 100 1.01 3.04 22.62
CA ARG A 100 -0.05 4.02 22.35
C ARG A 100 0.30 5.42 22.87
N ASN A 101 0.98 5.52 24.01
CA ASN A 101 1.54 6.79 24.52
C ASN A 101 2.55 7.36 23.52
N ALA A 102 3.49 6.54 23.04
CA ALA A 102 4.49 6.98 22.07
C ALA A 102 3.84 7.46 20.77
N LEU A 103 2.84 6.73 20.26
CA LEU A 103 2.07 7.13 19.07
C LEU A 103 1.34 8.45 19.28
N SER A 104 0.67 8.64 20.43
CA SER A 104 -0.06 9.88 20.71
C SER A 104 0.88 11.09 20.77
N ILE A 105 2.04 10.96 21.40
CA ILE A 105 3.05 12.03 21.41
C ILE A 105 3.50 12.35 19.98
N TYR A 106 3.85 11.34 19.21
CA TYR A 106 4.33 11.51 17.82
C TYR A 106 3.29 12.15 16.90
N GLU A 107 2.05 11.66 16.89
CA GLU A 107 1.01 12.19 16.02
C GLU A 107 0.64 13.65 16.41
N ASN A 108 0.68 13.98 17.72
CA ASN A 108 0.47 15.34 18.18
C ASN A 108 1.55 16.34 17.73
N TYR A 109 2.79 15.88 17.50
CA TYR A 109 3.83 16.74 16.92
C TYR A 109 3.53 17.23 15.51
N LYS A 110 2.69 16.52 14.76
CA LYS A 110 2.23 16.91 13.42
C LYS A 110 1.05 17.87 13.47
N LEU A 111 0.25 17.81 14.55
CA LEU A 111 -0.92 18.65 14.71
C LEU A 111 -0.52 20.04 15.25
N ASN A 112 -0.64 21.04 14.40
CA ASN A 112 -0.50 22.43 14.82
C ASN A 112 -1.87 23.02 15.20
N SER A 113 -2.58 22.38 16.16
CA SER A 113 -3.96 22.71 16.51
C SER A 113 -4.24 22.60 18.02
N SER A 114 -5.39 23.10 18.44
CA SER A 114 -5.93 22.94 19.80
C SER A 114 -6.42 21.52 20.11
N VAL A 115 -6.57 20.68 19.11
CA VAL A 115 -6.98 19.28 19.27
C VAL A 115 -5.75 18.41 19.38
N SER A 116 -5.73 17.55 20.43
CA SER A 116 -4.66 16.58 20.62
C SER A 116 -5.21 15.16 20.73
N TYR A 117 -4.41 14.19 20.30
CA TYR A 117 -4.70 12.79 20.53
C TYR A 117 -4.25 12.34 21.92
N SER A 118 -5.06 11.46 22.53
CA SER A 118 -4.70 10.71 23.71
C SER A 118 -4.35 9.26 23.32
N PRO A 119 -3.70 8.47 24.19
CA PRO A 119 -3.44 7.05 23.93
C PRO A 119 -4.70 6.23 23.63
N ASP A 120 -5.86 6.66 24.14
CA ASP A 120 -7.13 5.96 23.94
C ASP A 120 -7.76 6.16 22.55
N ASP A 121 -7.23 7.10 21.79
CA ASP A 121 -7.61 7.30 20.39
C ASP A 121 -6.93 6.30 19.42
N PHE A 122 -5.98 5.47 19.93
CA PHE A 122 -5.18 4.52 19.13
C PHE A 122 -5.56 3.07 19.40
N CYS A 123 -5.57 2.27 18.32
CA CYS A 123 -5.66 0.81 18.39
C CYS A 123 -4.50 0.21 17.59
N LEU A 124 -3.69 -0.64 18.24
CA LEU A 124 -2.66 -1.44 17.57
C LEU A 124 -3.31 -2.59 16.79
N THR A 125 -2.77 -2.92 15.62
CA THR A 125 -3.36 -3.89 14.70
C THR A 125 -2.31 -4.76 14.02
N GLU A 126 -2.74 -5.87 13.41
CA GLU A 126 -1.92 -6.75 12.57
C GLU A 126 -1.61 -6.09 11.21
N GLY A 127 -0.82 -5.04 11.22
CA GLY A 127 -0.58 -4.18 10.07
C GLY A 127 -1.82 -3.37 9.68
N SER A 128 -1.68 -2.52 8.67
CA SER A 128 -2.81 -1.74 8.11
C SER A 128 -3.96 -2.63 7.61
N THR A 129 -3.65 -3.83 7.14
CA THR A 129 -4.67 -4.83 6.74
C THR A 129 -5.63 -5.16 7.87
N GLY A 130 -5.12 -5.45 9.06
CA GLY A 130 -5.93 -5.72 10.25
C GLY A 130 -6.82 -4.52 10.60
N ALA A 131 -6.26 -3.30 10.57
CA ALA A 131 -7.02 -2.07 10.79
C ALA A 131 -8.19 -1.92 9.82
N ILE A 132 -7.94 -2.06 8.52
CA ILE A 132 -8.94 -1.93 7.46
C ILE A 132 -10.06 -2.96 7.64
N THR A 133 -9.71 -4.23 7.86
CA THR A 133 -10.71 -5.30 8.02
C THR A 133 -11.57 -5.12 9.28
N MET A 134 -11.01 -4.59 10.37
CA MET A 134 -11.80 -4.29 11.58
C MET A 134 -12.75 -3.10 11.36
N ILE A 135 -12.35 -2.09 10.60
CA ILE A 135 -13.25 -0.99 10.23
C ILE A 135 -14.39 -1.50 9.34
N PHE A 136 -14.13 -2.43 8.43
CA PHE A 136 -15.17 -3.03 7.59
C PHE A 136 -16.15 -3.87 8.42
N GLU A 137 -15.66 -4.64 9.38
CA GLU A 137 -16.51 -5.38 10.32
C GLU A 137 -17.35 -4.43 11.18
N TYR A 138 -16.77 -3.31 11.63
CA TYR A 138 -17.51 -2.25 12.31
C TYR A 138 -18.66 -1.71 11.43
N ILE A 139 -18.39 -1.40 10.17
CA ILE A 139 -19.44 -0.93 9.25
C ILE A 139 -20.53 -2.00 9.07
N LYS A 140 -20.16 -3.27 8.86
CA LYS A 140 -21.13 -4.36 8.72
C LYS A 140 -22.02 -4.53 9.95
N LYS A 141 -21.40 -4.47 11.13
CA LYS A 141 -22.10 -4.73 12.40
C LYS A 141 -23.04 -3.60 12.82
N TYR A 142 -22.58 -2.35 12.70
CA TYR A 142 -23.30 -1.19 13.23
C TYR A 142 -24.09 -0.42 12.18
N TYR A 143 -23.80 -0.62 10.90
CA TYR A 143 -24.45 0.07 9.77
C TYR A 143 -24.83 -0.91 8.65
N PRO A 144 -25.64 -1.93 8.95
CA PRO A 144 -26.08 -2.90 7.94
C PRO A 144 -26.79 -2.16 6.80
N ASN A 145 -26.62 -2.65 5.57
CA ASN A 145 -27.18 -2.08 4.33
C ASN A 145 -26.57 -0.72 3.90
N LYS A 146 -25.51 -0.26 4.55
CA LYS A 146 -24.75 0.91 4.09
C LYS A 146 -23.67 0.51 3.08
N GLU A 147 -23.27 1.48 2.27
CA GLU A 147 -22.23 1.28 1.24
C GLU A 147 -20.92 1.96 1.61
N ILE A 148 -19.86 1.41 1.07
CA ILE A 148 -18.51 1.96 1.09
C ILE A 148 -18.21 2.56 -0.28
N LEU A 149 -17.78 3.81 -0.30
CA LEU A 149 -17.33 4.50 -1.51
C LEU A 149 -15.81 4.55 -1.52
N ILE A 150 -15.19 4.10 -2.60
CA ILE A 150 -13.74 4.03 -2.70
C ILE A 150 -13.20 4.64 -3.99
N GLN A 151 -12.11 5.38 -3.86
CA GLN A 151 -11.26 5.77 -4.98
C GLN A 151 -10.71 4.52 -5.68
N SER A 152 -10.79 4.47 -6.99
CA SER A 152 -10.18 3.42 -7.82
C SER A 152 -9.39 4.04 -8.97
N PRO A 153 -8.28 3.44 -9.41
CA PRO A 153 -7.72 2.17 -8.92
C PRO A 153 -7.20 2.25 -7.49
N ASN A 154 -7.21 1.12 -6.77
CA ASN A 154 -6.88 1.02 -5.36
C ASN A 154 -6.21 -0.31 -5.00
N TYR A 155 -5.88 -0.50 -3.73
CA TYR A 155 -5.33 -1.76 -3.23
C TYR A 155 -6.42 -2.83 -3.15
N TYR A 156 -6.22 -3.97 -3.78
CA TYR A 156 -7.18 -5.07 -3.93
C TYR A 156 -7.78 -5.60 -2.60
N LEU A 157 -7.12 -5.36 -1.47
CA LEU A 157 -7.61 -5.78 -0.17
C LEU A 157 -8.97 -5.18 0.17
N TYR A 158 -9.23 -3.95 -0.23
CA TYR A 158 -10.51 -3.30 0.08
C TYR A 158 -11.69 -4.09 -0.51
N LYS A 159 -11.54 -4.53 -1.76
CA LYS A 159 -12.56 -5.37 -2.38
C LYS A 159 -12.68 -6.72 -1.69
N PHE A 160 -11.57 -7.40 -1.42
CA PHE A 160 -11.60 -8.69 -0.71
C PHE A 160 -12.23 -8.58 0.67
N ALA A 161 -11.95 -7.52 1.41
CA ALA A 161 -12.56 -7.30 2.71
C ALA A 161 -14.06 -6.98 2.58
N ALA A 162 -14.44 -6.17 1.59
CA ALA A 162 -15.85 -5.87 1.33
C ALA A 162 -16.63 -7.15 0.98
N ASP A 163 -16.10 -7.97 0.09
CA ASP A 163 -16.72 -9.24 -0.31
C ASP A 163 -16.82 -10.22 0.87
N TYR A 164 -15.78 -10.31 1.71
CA TYR A 164 -15.77 -11.19 2.88
C TYR A 164 -16.83 -10.81 3.91
N TYR A 165 -17.06 -9.51 4.11
CA TYR A 165 -18.08 -9.01 5.04
C TYR A 165 -19.43 -8.77 4.38
N ASP A 166 -19.61 -9.14 3.12
CA ASP A 166 -20.83 -8.86 2.35
C ASP A 166 -21.23 -7.37 2.47
N LEU A 167 -20.29 -6.48 2.12
CA LEU A 167 -20.46 -5.05 2.10
C LEU A 167 -20.51 -4.55 0.66
N LYS A 168 -21.44 -3.64 0.40
CA LYS A 168 -21.54 -2.98 -0.89
C LYS A 168 -20.37 -1.99 -1.07
N LEU A 169 -19.45 -2.32 -1.98
CA LEU A 169 -18.32 -1.45 -2.35
C LEU A 169 -18.59 -0.78 -3.70
N LYS A 170 -18.61 0.56 -3.71
CA LYS A 170 -18.76 1.36 -4.92
C LYS A 170 -17.43 2.00 -5.29
N GLU A 171 -16.86 1.55 -6.40
CA GLU A 171 -15.60 2.06 -6.92
C GLU A 171 -15.83 3.28 -7.83
N VAL A 172 -15.09 4.35 -7.60
CA VAL A 172 -15.16 5.60 -8.38
C VAL A 172 -13.80 6.06 -8.86
N ALA A 173 -13.75 6.53 -10.11
CA ALA A 173 -12.57 7.16 -10.70
C ALA A 173 -13.01 8.33 -11.57
N PRO A 174 -12.17 9.34 -11.75
CA PRO A 174 -12.39 10.39 -12.73
C PRO A 174 -12.21 9.82 -14.15
N PRO A 175 -12.72 10.51 -15.17
CA PRO A 175 -12.27 10.28 -16.54
C PRO A 175 -10.76 10.55 -16.63
N ILE A 176 -10.02 9.62 -17.24
CA ILE A 176 -8.59 9.78 -17.43
C ILE A 176 -8.32 10.65 -18.64
N ASN A 177 -7.57 11.71 -18.44
CA ASN A 177 -7.12 12.63 -19.49
C ASN A 177 -5.60 12.53 -19.64
N ALA A 178 -5.12 12.25 -20.85
CA ALA A 178 -3.68 12.14 -21.13
C ALA A 178 -2.90 13.44 -20.85
N ASN A 179 -3.53 14.59 -21.02
CA ASN A 179 -2.91 15.89 -20.77
C ASN A 179 -2.83 16.25 -19.27
N ASN A 180 -3.73 15.70 -18.46
CA ASN A 180 -3.74 15.89 -17.01
C ASN A 180 -4.17 14.58 -16.34
N PRO A 181 -3.28 13.57 -16.31
CA PRO A 181 -3.62 12.26 -15.77
C PRO A 181 -3.80 12.36 -14.25
N SER A 182 -4.94 11.92 -13.75
CA SER A 182 -5.19 11.77 -12.32
C SER A 182 -6.17 10.65 -12.05
N PHE A 183 -5.88 9.87 -11.01
CA PHE A 183 -6.81 8.91 -10.42
C PHE A 183 -7.42 9.42 -9.10
N ILE A 184 -7.23 10.70 -8.76
CA ILE A 184 -7.85 11.32 -7.58
C ILE A 184 -9.24 11.88 -7.96
N PRO A 185 -10.33 11.18 -7.58
CA PRO A 185 -11.65 11.43 -8.13
C PRO A 185 -12.53 12.28 -7.21
N VAL A 186 -12.04 13.39 -6.66
CA VAL A 186 -12.75 14.14 -5.59
C VAL A 186 -14.17 14.51 -5.98
N ASP A 187 -14.35 15.16 -7.13
CA ASP A 187 -15.68 15.58 -7.59
C ASP A 187 -16.55 14.34 -7.94
N THR A 188 -15.93 13.26 -8.41
CA THR A 188 -16.63 12.00 -8.67
C THR A 188 -17.05 11.32 -7.36
N ILE A 189 -16.21 11.34 -6.33
CA ILE A 189 -16.56 10.86 -4.98
C ILE A 189 -17.80 11.62 -4.51
N ILE A 190 -17.76 12.95 -4.51
CA ILE A 190 -18.86 13.80 -4.01
C ILE A 190 -20.17 13.54 -4.76
N LYS A 191 -20.13 13.45 -6.09
CA LYS A 191 -21.31 13.16 -6.93
C LYS A 191 -21.91 11.76 -6.69
N ASN A 192 -21.12 10.83 -6.18
CA ASN A 192 -21.54 9.45 -5.96
C ASN A 192 -21.95 9.16 -4.51
N ILE A 193 -21.87 10.14 -3.61
CA ILE A 193 -22.38 10.02 -2.24
C ILE A 193 -23.90 9.91 -2.27
N THR A 194 -24.43 8.90 -1.60
CA THR A 194 -25.86 8.66 -1.44
C THR A 194 -26.24 8.63 0.04
N ASN A 195 -27.53 8.50 0.35
CA ASN A 195 -27.99 8.36 1.74
C ASN A 195 -27.57 7.00 2.37
N THR A 196 -27.08 6.07 1.55
CA THR A 196 -26.54 4.78 2.01
C THR A 196 -25.03 4.83 2.23
N THR A 197 -24.32 5.84 1.74
CA THR A 197 -22.87 5.96 1.93
C THR A 197 -22.52 6.21 3.40
N LYS A 198 -21.74 5.32 4.03
CA LYS A 198 -21.32 5.45 5.43
C LYS A 198 -19.81 5.57 5.60
N LEU A 199 -19.04 5.05 4.63
CA LEU A 199 -17.58 5.11 4.63
C LEU A 199 -17.07 5.57 3.27
N ILE A 200 -16.16 6.55 3.28
CA ILE A 200 -15.35 6.92 2.11
C ILE A 200 -13.92 6.47 2.40
N ILE A 201 -13.29 5.77 1.45
CA ILE A 201 -11.90 5.33 1.56
C ILE A 201 -11.06 6.08 0.55
N ILE A 202 -9.99 6.68 1.03
CA ILE A 202 -8.93 7.27 0.22
C ILE A 202 -7.58 6.75 0.66
N THR A 203 -6.67 6.54 -0.29
CA THR A 203 -5.28 6.18 -0.02
C THR A 203 -4.39 7.37 -0.35
N ASN A 204 -3.66 7.88 0.63
CA ASN A 204 -2.85 9.08 0.47
C ASN A 204 -1.44 8.90 1.10
N PRO A 205 -0.39 8.79 0.30
CA PRO A 205 -0.31 8.69 -1.16
C PRO A 205 -1.03 7.48 -1.77
N ALA A 206 -1.58 7.65 -2.97
CA ALA A 206 -2.40 6.66 -3.64
C ALA A 206 -1.58 5.43 -4.11
N ASN A 207 -2.14 4.25 -3.95
CA ASN A 207 -1.63 3.02 -4.56
C ASN A 207 -2.66 2.55 -5.61
N PRO A 208 -2.30 2.43 -6.90
CA PRO A 208 -0.94 2.30 -7.45
C PRO A 208 -0.29 3.57 -8.01
N SER A 209 -0.97 4.72 -8.11
CA SER A 209 -0.50 5.87 -8.89
C SER A 209 0.63 6.67 -8.23
N GLY A 210 0.77 6.62 -6.91
CA GLY A 210 1.71 7.48 -6.18
C GLY A 210 1.26 8.93 -6.06
N GLU A 211 0.05 9.26 -6.46
CA GLU A 211 -0.52 10.61 -6.34
C GLU A 211 -0.80 10.99 -4.89
N ILE A 212 -0.83 12.30 -4.64
CA ILE A 212 -1.09 12.88 -3.32
C ILE A 212 -2.29 13.82 -3.44
N PHE A 213 -3.25 13.67 -2.54
CA PHE A 213 -4.40 14.58 -2.42
C PHE A 213 -3.93 15.98 -2.03
N SER A 214 -4.46 17.00 -2.70
CA SER A 214 -4.22 18.39 -2.31
C SER A 214 -4.99 18.75 -1.06
N GLU A 215 -4.57 19.82 -0.37
CA GLU A 215 -5.32 20.41 0.76
C GLU A 215 -6.76 20.70 0.38
N LYS A 216 -6.97 21.28 -0.81
CA LYS A 216 -8.30 21.59 -1.35
C LYS A 216 -9.17 20.35 -1.49
N ASP A 217 -8.59 19.25 -1.95
CA ASP A 217 -9.29 17.98 -2.14
C ASP A 217 -9.71 17.35 -0.82
N LEU A 218 -8.78 17.32 0.15
CA LEU A 218 -9.06 16.84 1.51
C LEU A 218 -10.13 17.69 2.19
N LYS A 219 -10.07 19.03 2.07
CA LYS A 219 -11.10 19.93 2.60
C LYS A 219 -12.47 19.60 2.04
N LYS A 220 -12.61 19.46 0.72
CA LYS A 220 -13.88 19.11 0.09
C LYS A 220 -14.48 17.82 0.63
N ILE A 221 -13.67 16.75 0.70
CA ILE A 221 -14.12 15.44 1.17
C ILE A 221 -14.53 15.48 2.64
N LEU A 222 -13.71 16.11 3.50
CA LEU A 222 -13.97 16.17 4.94
C LEU A 222 -15.17 17.05 5.31
N LEU A 223 -15.40 18.15 4.58
CA LEU A 223 -16.59 18.98 4.78
C LEU A 223 -17.87 18.20 4.47
N ILE A 224 -17.96 17.56 3.31
CA ILE A 224 -19.14 16.79 2.95
C ILE A 224 -19.34 15.58 3.85
N ALA A 225 -18.25 14.95 4.30
CA ALA A 225 -18.31 13.84 5.25
C ALA A 225 -18.86 14.29 6.61
N LYS A 226 -18.45 15.45 7.11
CA LYS A 226 -18.99 16.06 8.32
C LYS A 226 -20.49 16.36 8.17
N GLU A 227 -20.89 17.04 7.11
CA GLU A 227 -22.29 17.43 6.85
C GLU A 227 -23.22 16.21 6.80
N LYS A 228 -22.76 15.12 6.20
CA LYS A 228 -23.55 13.90 5.98
C LYS A 228 -23.31 12.80 7.04
N ASN A 229 -22.54 13.06 8.06
CA ASN A 229 -22.14 12.09 9.09
C ASN A 229 -21.56 10.79 8.49
N ILE A 230 -20.65 10.95 7.54
CA ILE A 230 -19.91 9.88 6.86
C ILE A 230 -18.52 9.76 7.50
N LEU A 231 -18.01 8.54 7.66
CA LEU A 231 -16.63 8.27 8.08
C LEU A 231 -15.69 8.33 6.87
N VAL A 232 -14.55 8.97 7.01
CA VAL A 232 -13.47 8.95 6.01
C VAL A 232 -12.31 8.14 6.57
N LEU A 233 -12.01 7.00 5.93
CA LEU A 233 -10.79 6.24 6.18
C LEU A 233 -9.70 6.75 5.24
N VAL A 234 -8.61 7.23 5.84
CA VAL A 234 -7.41 7.62 5.09
C VAL A 234 -6.32 6.59 5.38
N ASP A 235 -5.95 5.83 4.33
CA ASP A 235 -4.79 4.93 4.37
C ASP A 235 -3.52 5.73 4.08
N GLU A 236 -2.76 6.04 5.13
CA GLU A 236 -1.50 6.79 5.09
C GLU A 236 -0.25 5.88 5.14
N LEU A 237 -0.34 4.64 4.66
CA LEU A 237 0.76 3.67 4.70
C LEU A 237 2.04 4.16 4.00
N PHE A 238 1.90 5.06 3.02
CA PHE A 238 3.01 5.63 2.25
C PHE A 238 3.34 7.08 2.62
N ALA A 239 2.67 7.69 3.59
CA ALA A 239 2.79 9.11 3.92
C ALA A 239 4.22 9.58 4.25
N GLU A 240 5.04 8.71 4.85
CA GLU A 240 6.45 9.02 5.13
C GLU A 240 7.37 8.89 3.89
N LEU A 241 6.89 8.30 2.80
CA LEU A 241 7.65 8.01 1.59
C LEU A 241 7.35 9.00 0.45
N VAL A 242 7.15 10.26 0.77
CA VAL A 242 6.97 11.33 -0.22
C VAL A 242 8.31 11.98 -0.55
N PHE A 243 8.50 12.40 -1.80
CA PHE A 243 9.76 13.03 -2.23
C PHE A 243 9.87 14.49 -1.75
N GLU A 244 8.75 15.15 -1.54
CA GLU A 244 8.65 16.52 -1.04
C GLU A 244 7.81 16.57 0.24
N PRO A 245 8.40 16.21 1.41
CA PRO A 245 7.64 16.10 2.67
C PRO A 245 6.92 17.39 3.08
N ASP A 246 7.53 18.53 2.79
CA ASP A 246 6.98 19.85 3.13
C ASP A 246 5.71 20.21 2.34
N LYS A 247 5.46 19.52 1.23
CA LYS A 247 4.25 19.66 0.42
C LYS A 247 3.17 18.63 0.75
N TYR A 248 3.45 17.68 1.64
CA TYR A 248 2.48 16.69 2.06
C TYR A 248 1.57 17.25 3.15
N VAL A 249 0.27 17.20 2.90
CA VAL A 249 -0.75 17.69 3.85
C VAL A 249 -1.37 16.49 4.56
N TYR A 250 -1.25 16.46 5.88
CA TYR A 250 -1.85 15.41 6.71
C TYR A 250 -3.36 15.62 6.85
N SER A 251 -4.11 14.53 6.72
CA SER A 251 -5.58 14.57 6.74
C SER A 251 -6.15 15.03 8.08
N ASP A 252 -5.49 14.69 9.18
CA ASP A 252 -5.90 15.11 10.53
C ASP A 252 -5.72 16.61 10.79
N THR A 253 -4.68 17.22 10.21
CA THR A 253 -4.50 18.69 10.28
C THR A 253 -5.68 19.39 9.63
N ILE A 254 -6.14 18.91 8.48
CA ILE A 254 -7.30 19.47 7.79
C ILE A 254 -8.58 19.21 8.58
N ALA A 255 -8.78 17.96 9.03
CA ALA A 255 -9.97 17.59 9.82
C ALA A 255 -10.08 18.42 11.10
N SER A 256 -8.96 18.71 11.76
CA SER A 256 -8.91 19.57 12.95
C SER A 256 -9.39 20.99 12.64
N SER A 257 -8.89 21.61 11.56
CA SER A 257 -9.29 22.96 11.16
C SER A 257 -10.78 23.08 10.79
N LEU A 258 -11.42 21.98 10.40
CA LEU A 258 -12.82 21.90 9.99
C LEU A 258 -13.77 21.39 11.11
N ASN A 259 -13.23 21.05 12.29
CA ASN A 259 -13.98 20.35 13.34
C ASN A 259 -14.61 19.04 12.82
N ALA A 260 -13.87 18.28 12.00
CA ALA A 260 -14.29 17.03 11.37
C ALA A 260 -13.53 15.80 11.89
N MET A 261 -12.88 15.92 13.04
CA MET A 261 -12.04 14.83 13.60
C MET A 261 -12.81 13.55 13.92
N ASN A 262 -14.11 13.67 14.29
CA ASN A 262 -14.97 12.53 14.54
C ASN A 262 -15.38 11.79 13.26
N ASN A 263 -15.19 12.41 12.09
CA ASN A 263 -15.46 11.81 10.80
C ASN A 263 -14.21 11.19 10.15
N LEU A 264 -13.06 11.23 10.83
CA LEU A 264 -11.79 10.78 10.28
C LEU A 264 -11.27 9.56 11.06
N VAL A 265 -10.83 8.54 10.34
CA VAL A 265 -9.98 7.47 10.85
C VAL A 265 -8.75 7.34 9.96
N ILE A 266 -7.58 7.32 10.57
CA ILE A 266 -6.31 7.16 9.86
C ILE A 266 -5.74 5.78 10.15
N VAL A 267 -5.23 5.13 9.09
CA VAL A 267 -4.58 3.83 9.16
C VAL A 267 -3.13 3.96 8.74
N LYS A 268 -2.23 3.44 9.56
CA LYS A 268 -0.78 3.43 9.32
C LYS A 268 -0.16 2.07 9.59
N GLY A 269 1.09 1.90 9.19
CA GLY A 269 1.83 0.67 9.46
C GLY A 269 3.28 0.72 9.02
N TYR A 270 4.04 -0.27 9.47
CA TYR A 270 5.50 -0.37 9.34
C TYR A 270 5.95 -1.11 8.07
N SER A 271 5.00 -1.61 7.29
CA SER A 271 5.29 -2.50 6.16
C SER A 271 6.11 -1.84 5.04
N LYS A 272 5.93 -0.54 4.80
CA LYS A 272 6.53 0.15 3.64
C LYS A 272 7.62 1.11 4.05
N SER A 273 7.30 2.12 4.86
CA SER A 273 8.26 3.14 5.28
C SER A 273 9.41 2.59 6.12
N LYS A 274 9.19 1.50 6.85
CA LYS A 274 10.19 0.87 7.74
C LYS A 274 10.78 -0.41 7.16
N ASN A 275 10.31 -0.91 6.02
CA ASN A 275 10.70 -2.20 5.42
C ASN A 275 10.50 -3.40 6.35
N LEU A 276 9.44 -3.40 7.18
CA LEU A 276 9.14 -4.42 8.18
C LEU A 276 7.83 -5.16 7.88
N VAL A 277 7.59 -5.49 6.61
CA VAL A 277 6.33 -6.08 6.12
C VAL A 277 5.95 -7.38 6.84
N GLY A 278 6.92 -8.22 7.20
CA GLY A 278 6.70 -9.52 7.85
C GLY A 278 6.32 -9.41 9.33
N LEU A 279 6.59 -8.31 10.01
CA LEU A 279 6.32 -8.15 11.44
C LEU A 279 4.85 -7.81 11.73
N ARG A 280 4.06 -7.48 10.71
CA ARG A 280 2.64 -7.16 10.84
C ARG A 280 2.34 -6.08 11.88
N ILE A 281 3.13 -5.01 11.92
CA ILE A 281 2.92 -3.88 12.82
C ILE A 281 2.10 -2.82 12.10
N GLY A 282 0.97 -2.46 12.68
CA GLY A 282 0.10 -1.38 12.22
C GLY A 282 -0.72 -0.80 13.35
N TYR A 283 -1.40 0.29 13.05
CA TYR A 283 -2.33 0.93 13.97
C TYR A 283 -3.34 1.77 13.20
N LEU A 284 -4.45 2.03 13.86
CA LEU A 284 -5.40 3.05 13.46
C LEU A 284 -5.59 4.04 14.61
N TYR A 285 -6.03 5.25 14.26
CA TYR A 285 -6.43 6.23 15.27
C TYR A 285 -7.55 7.14 14.77
N SER A 286 -8.39 7.58 15.72
CA SER A 286 -9.54 8.45 15.46
C SER A 286 -9.99 9.14 16.75
N LYS A 287 -10.56 10.33 16.63
CA LYS A 287 -11.31 10.97 17.74
C LYS A 287 -12.71 10.41 17.90
N ASN A 288 -13.18 9.59 16.97
CA ASN A 288 -14.47 8.90 17.07
C ASN A 288 -14.38 7.76 18.09
N LYS A 289 -14.84 8.00 19.30
CA LYS A 289 -14.79 7.04 20.40
C LYS A 289 -15.62 5.78 20.13
N GLU A 290 -16.80 5.94 19.52
CA GLU A 290 -17.64 4.80 19.15
C GLU A 290 -16.87 3.83 18.24
N LEU A 291 -16.19 4.35 17.23
CA LEU A 291 -15.36 3.55 16.33
C LEU A 291 -14.20 2.88 17.08
N THR A 292 -13.43 3.64 17.88
CA THR A 292 -12.23 3.08 18.54
C THR A 292 -12.58 2.02 19.58
N GLU A 293 -13.68 2.17 20.31
CA GLU A 293 -14.16 1.14 21.24
C GLU A 293 -14.70 -0.10 20.50
N ALA A 294 -15.47 0.08 19.43
CA ALA A 294 -15.95 -1.04 18.63
C ALA A 294 -14.79 -1.82 17.99
N VAL A 295 -13.78 -1.12 17.47
CA VAL A 295 -12.56 -1.75 16.94
C VAL A 295 -11.78 -2.48 18.03
N ALA A 296 -11.72 -1.92 19.25
CA ALA A 296 -11.08 -2.59 20.39
C ALA A 296 -11.77 -3.91 20.73
N LEU A 297 -13.10 -3.97 20.73
CA LEU A 297 -13.85 -5.22 20.94
C LEU A 297 -13.59 -6.25 19.84
N ILE A 298 -13.58 -5.83 18.57
CA ILE A 298 -13.25 -6.69 17.43
C ILE A 298 -11.80 -7.18 17.55
N SER A 299 -10.87 -6.30 17.90
CA SER A 299 -9.47 -6.63 18.12
C SER A 299 -9.30 -7.68 19.22
N GLN A 300 -10.05 -7.57 20.31
CA GLN A 300 -10.03 -8.55 21.40
C GLN A 300 -10.46 -9.93 20.92
N GLN A 301 -11.52 -10.03 20.13
CA GLN A 301 -12.00 -11.30 19.57
C GLN A 301 -10.97 -11.95 18.65
N ARG A 302 -10.18 -11.15 17.95
CA ARG A 302 -9.15 -11.62 17.01
C ARG A 302 -7.75 -11.73 17.62
N SER A 303 -7.54 -11.24 18.85
CA SER A 303 -6.22 -11.06 19.47
C SER A 303 -5.24 -10.22 18.60
N SER A 304 -5.74 -9.36 17.73
CA SER A 304 -4.97 -8.57 16.74
C SER A 304 -4.00 -7.59 17.38
N TYR A 305 -4.30 -7.10 18.58
CA TYR A 305 -3.47 -6.17 19.36
C TYR A 305 -2.15 -6.80 19.84
N SER A 306 -2.10 -8.12 19.98
CA SER A 306 -0.95 -8.82 20.53
C SER A 306 0.27 -8.75 19.64
N VAL A 307 0.10 -8.88 18.33
CA VAL A 307 1.20 -8.91 17.36
C VAL A 307 2.00 -7.62 17.40
N ALA A 308 1.34 -6.48 17.25
CA ALA A 308 2.00 -5.17 17.27
C ALA A 308 2.53 -4.81 18.66
N SER A 309 1.85 -5.22 19.73
CA SER A 309 2.28 -4.99 21.12
C SER A 309 3.60 -5.67 21.47
N ASN A 310 3.96 -6.76 20.80
CA ASN A 310 5.27 -7.40 20.97
C ASN A 310 6.45 -6.52 20.55
N PHE A 311 6.19 -5.47 19.80
CA PHE A 311 7.17 -4.53 19.25
C PHE A 311 7.03 -3.13 19.87
N THR A 312 6.56 -3.05 21.10
CA THR A 312 6.33 -1.77 21.82
C THR A 312 7.58 -0.88 21.85
N GLY A 313 8.73 -1.43 22.16
CA GLY A 313 9.97 -0.65 22.21
C GLY A 313 10.40 -0.15 20.81
N LEU A 314 10.19 -0.96 19.77
CA LEU A 314 10.40 -0.52 18.39
C LEU A 314 9.46 0.65 18.02
N ILE A 315 8.18 0.54 18.36
CA ILE A 315 7.18 1.60 18.09
C ILE A 315 7.60 2.89 18.83
N ALA A 316 7.99 2.77 20.10
CA ALA A 316 8.44 3.90 20.90
C ALA A 316 9.68 4.59 20.31
N LEU A 317 10.69 3.80 19.92
CA LEU A 317 11.91 4.31 19.30
C LEU A 317 11.61 5.01 17.96
N ASP A 318 10.79 4.41 17.12
CA ASP A 318 10.40 5.03 15.85
C ASP A 318 9.64 6.34 16.06
N CYS A 319 8.64 6.36 16.94
CA CYS A 319 7.88 7.56 17.27
C CYS A 319 8.80 8.69 17.76
N PHE A 320 9.77 8.38 18.62
CA PHE A 320 10.77 9.34 19.07
C PHE A 320 11.59 9.91 17.90
N ILE A 321 12.16 9.05 17.06
CA ILE A 321 12.97 9.45 15.90
C ILE A 321 12.16 10.34 14.95
N GLN A 322 10.93 9.94 14.63
CA GLN A 322 10.07 10.71 13.74
C GLN A 322 9.67 12.06 14.33
N SER A 323 9.40 12.13 15.65
CA SER A 323 9.11 13.39 16.35
C SER A 323 10.28 14.38 16.27
N VAL A 324 11.54 13.90 16.36
CA VAL A 324 12.72 14.73 16.16
C VAL A 324 12.82 15.22 14.72
N ARG A 325 12.52 14.36 13.72
CA ARG A 325 12.55 14.75 12.30
C ARG A 325 11.54 15.84 11.97
N TYR A 326 10.33 15.77 12.50
CA TYR A 326 9.31 16.80 12.28
C TYR A 326 9.63 18.13 12.97
N ASN A 327 10.42 18.13 14.04
CA ASN A 327 10.69 19.31 14.86
C ASN A 327 12.09 19.92 14.68
N SER A 328 12.93 19.35 13.84
CA SER A 328 14.37 19.62 13.72
C SER A 328 15.21 19.13 14.91
N VAL A 329 16.50 18.85 14.63
CA VAL A 329 17.45 18.34 15.65
C VAL A 329 17.67 19.36 16.79
N SER A 330 17.50 20.65 16.54
CA SER A 330 17.61 21.70 17.57
C SER A 330 16.57 21.55 18.70
N LYS A 331 15.44 20.91 18.45
CA LYS A 331 14.38 20.68 19.44
C LYS A 331 14.47 19.32 20.14
N ILE A 332 15.52 18.54 19.91
CA ILE A 332 15.66 17.18 20.45
C ILE A 332 15.48 17.12 21.98
N LYS A 333 16.00 18.11 22.72
CA LYS A 333 15.85 18.17 24.19
C LYS A 333 14.37 18.22 24.62
N ARG A 334 13.54 18.96 23.89
CA ARG A 334 12.10 19.03 24.14
C ARG A 334 11.44 17.68 23.85
N VAL A 335 11.76 17.07 22.71
CA VAL A 335 11.20 15.75 22.36
C VAL A 335 11.60 14.70 23.38
N ILE A 336 12.87 14.70 23.86
CA ILE A 336 13.30 13.79 24.93
C ILE A 336 12.45 14.00 26.19
N LYS A 337 12.21 15.26 26.61
CA LYS A 337 11.39 15.56 27.79
C LYS A 337 9.98 14.98 27.65
N ASP A 338 9.34 15.14 26.50
CA ASP A 338 7.98 14.65 26.25
C ASP A 338 7.91 13.11 26.22
N PHE A 339 9.01 12.45 25.79
CA PHE A 339 9.11 10.99 25.75
C PHE A 339 9.67 10.37 27.06
N GLN A 340 9.95 11.14 28.12
CA GLN A 340 10.47 10.60 29.41
C GLN A 340 9.49 9.67 30.12
N ILE A 341 8.18 9.72 29.79
CA ILE A 341 7.18 8.79 30.30
C ILE A 341 7.25 7.41 29.63
N ILE A 342 8.03 7.26 28.55
CA ILE A 342 8.17 6.04 27.77
C ILE A 342 9.42 5.28 28.27
N PRO A 343 9.29 4.11 28.90
CA PRO A 343 10.41 3.36 29.47
C PRO A 343 11.56 3.12 28.49
N THR A 344 11.25 2.67 27.27
CA THR A 344 12.24 2.41 26.23
C THR A 344 13.10 3.63 25.88
N ILE A 345 12.56 4.84 25.97
CA ILE A 345 13.31 6.09 25.71
C ILE A 345 14.01 6.59 26.96
N LYS A 346 13.35 6.51 28.12
CA LYS A 346 13.91 6.91 29.43
C LYS A 346 15.21 6.18 29.76
N GLU A 347 15.32 4.91 29.38
CA GLU A 347 16.51 4.08 29.65
C GLU A 347 17.73 4.44 28.77
N LYS A 348 17.55 5.25 27.73
CA LYS A 348 18.63 5.63 26.80
C LYS A 348 19.24 6.97 27.20
N SER A 349 20.57 7.06 27.11
CA SER A 349 21.28 8.31 27.29
C SER A 349 20.99 9.32 26.18
N TYR A 350 21.21 10.60 26.47
CA TYR A 350 21.11 11.66 25.48
C TYR A 350 21.95 11.38 24.23
N PHE A 351 23.20 10.93 24.41
CA PHE A 351 24.11 10.62 23.30
C PHE A 351 23.60 9.46 22.43
N GLU A 352 23.05 8.42 23.04
CA GLU A 352 22.46 7.30 22.28
C GLU A 352 21.27 7.77 21.44
N LEU A 353 20.38 8.57 21.99
CA LEU A 353 19.22 9.11 21.28
C LEU A 353 19.62 10.02 20.13
N VAL A 354 20.59 10.92 20.34
CA VAL A 354 21.12 11.79 19.25
C VAL A 354 21.74 10.95 18.15
N LYS A 355 22.59 9.99 18.50
CA LYS A 355 23.24 9.08 17.55
C LYS A 355 22.22 8.28 16.73
N GLU A 356 21.15 7.82 17.39
CA GLU A 356 20.08 7.07 16.76
C GLU A 356 19.35 7.93 15.70
N CYS A 357 18.98 9.16 16.07
CA CYS A 357 18.34 10.11 15.13
C CYS A 357 19.24 10.44 13.92
N GLN A 358 20.53 10.71 14.15
CA GLN A 358 21.48 10.98 13.07
C GLN A 358 21.68 9.78 12.14
N SER A 359 21.78 8.58 12.72
CA SER A 359 21.94 7.34 11.95
C SER A 359 20.70 7.04 11.13
N TYR A 360 19.50 7.28 11.68
CA TYR A 360 18.25 7.12 10.95
C TYR A 360 18.11 8.13 9.81
N SER A 361 18.47 9.40 10.02
CA SER A 361 18.42 10.41 8.96
C SER A 361 19.25 10.00 7.76
N LYS A 362 20.50 9.55 7.97
CA LYS A 362 21.37 9.03 6.89
C LYS A 362 20.76 7.82 6.17
N TYR A 363 20.19 6.89 6.94
CA TYR A 363 19.49 5.73 6.36
C TYR A 363 18.30 6.17 5.49
N PHE A 364 17.47 7.06 6.02
CA PHE A 364 16.25 7.52 5.33
C PHE A 364 16.57 8.33 4.07
N GLU A 365 17.54 9.21 4.11
CA GLU A 365 18.05 9.94 2.93
C GLU A 365 18.51 8.96 1.83
N SER A 366 19.30 7.94 2.22
CA SER A 366 19.72 6.87 1.32
C SER A 366 18.54 6.09 0.73
N LEU A 367 17.48 5.85 1.52
CA LEU A 367 16.28 5.16 1.10
C LEU A 367 15.49 5.98 0.07
N ILE A 368 15.25 7.25 0.35
CA ILE A 368 14.53 8.16 -0.56
C ILE A 368 15.31 8.36 -1.86
N LYS A 369 16.63 8.54 -1.78
CA LYS A 369 17.49 8.62 -2.96
C LYS A 369 17.41 7.36 -3.81
N PHE A 370 17.44 6.18 -3.18
CA PHE A 370 17.30 4.90 -3.86
C PHE A 370 15.97 4.82 -4.64
N TYR A 371 14.84 5.21 -4.05
CA TYR A 371 13.54 5.21 -4.73
C TYR A 371 13.49 6.24 -5.85
N SER A 372 14.04 7.43 -5.62
CA SER A 372 14.10 8.52 -6.60
C SER A 372 14.85 8.09 -7.87
N GLU A 373 16.04 7.52 -7.72
CA GLU A 373 16.85 7.02 -8.84
C GLU A 373 16.13 5.92 -9.63
N ARG A 374 15.37 5.02 -8.95
CA ARG A 374 14.60 3.95 -9.61
C ARG A 374 13.44 4.51 -10.40
N PHE A 375 12.75 5.52 -9.84
CA PHE A 375 11.69 6.21 -10.56
C PHE A 375 12.21 6.79 -11.87
N ASP A 376 13.28 7.59 -11.79
CA ASP A 376 13.85 8.27 -12.96
C ASP A 376 14.36 7.27 -14.01
N GLU A 377 15.05 6.22 -13.58
CA GLU A 377 15.52 5.15 -14.46
C GLU A 377 14.37 4.43 -15.17
N ALA A 378 13.29 4.09 -14.44
CA ALA A 378 12.13 3.42 -15.01
C ALA A 378 11.41 4.27 -16.06
N ILE A 379 11.18 5.54 -15.75
CA ILE A 379 10.50 6.47 -16.66
C ILE A 379 11.35 6.74 -17.91
N ASN A 380 12.67 6.83 -17.76
CA ASN A 380 13.58 7.00 -18.89
C ASN A 380 13.59 5.77 -19.83
N ILE A 381 13.60 4.55 -19.28
CA ILE A 381 13.56 3.31 -20.08
C ILE A 381 12.22 3.17 -20.81
N LEU A 382 11.10 3.50 -20.15
CA LEU A 382 9.75 3.42 -20.72
C LEU A 382 9.38 4.61 -21.63
N ASN A 383 10.25 5.57 -21.81
CA ASN A 383 9.94 6.89 -22.37
C ASN A 383 9.05 6.87 -23.62
N VAL A 384 9.39 6.05 -24.61
CA VAL A 384 8.64 5.92 -25.87
C VAL A 384 7.47 4.94 -25.77
N ASP A 385 7.51 4.00 -24.84
CA ASP A 385 6.49 2.96 -24.65
C ASP A 385 5.39 3.36 -23.66
N ALA A 386 5.59 4.41 -22.85
CA ALA A 386 4.57 4.92 -21.93
C ALA A 386 3.78 6.07 -22.57
N GLU A 387 2.45 5.91 -22.62
CA GLU A 387 1.51 6.93 -23.10
C GLU A 387 1.18 7.95 -21.98
N ILE A 388 0.83 7.44 -20.80
CA ILE A 388 0.50 8.26 -19.63
C ILE A 388 1.43 7.90 -18.49
N LYS A 389 1.99 8.93 -17.85
CA LYS A 389 2.89 8.84 -16.70
C LYS A 389 2.42 9.80 -15.62
N PHE A 390 2.50 9.39 -14.36
CA PHE A 390 2.21 10.27 -13.24
C PHE A 390 3.44 11.05 -12.78
N PRO A 391 3.25 12.27 -12.21
CA PRO A 391 4.33 13.03 -11.62
C PRO A 391 5.01 12.28 -10.48
N LYS A 392 6.30 12.54 -10.29
CA LYS A 392 7.10 12.00 -9.20
C LYS A 392 6.74 12.65 -7.87
N LYS A 393 5.75 12.13 -7.15
CA LYS A 393 5.27 12.68 -5.88
C LYS A 393 5.59 11.80 -4.68
N SER A 394 5.34 10.50 -4.76
CA SER A 394 5.66 9.58 -3.69
C SER A 394 6.61 8.46 -4.14
N ALA A 395 7.41 7.99 -3.20
CA ALA A 395 8.23 6.82 -3.36
C ALA A 395 7.39 5.53 -3.30
N PHE A 396 8.00 4.42 -3.65
CA PHE A 396 7.53 3.07 -3.64
C PHE A 396 6.91 2.60 -4.94
N ASN A 397 5.85 3.23 -5.47
CA ASN A 397 5.25 2.78 -6.73
C ASN A 397 4.67 3.91 -7.58
N THR A 398 4.52 3.64 -8.86
CA THR A 398 3.67 4.38 -9.81
C THR A 398 2.99 3.38 -10.77
N ILE A 399 2.02 3.86 -11.53
CA ILE A 399 1.40 3.11 -12.62
C ILE A 399 1.53 3.91 -13.91
N VAL A 400 1.77 3.23 -15.02
CA VAL A 400 1.94 3.86 -16.34
C VAL A 400 1.04 3.19 -17.36
N LYS A 401 0.41 3.97 -18.26
CA LYS A 401 -0.31 3.45 -19.40
C LYS A 401 0.69 3.10 -20.52
N ILE A 402 0.59 1.89 -21.05
CA ILE A 402 1.50 1.37 -22.08
C ILE A 402 0.86 1.56 -23.45
N LYS A 403 1.60 2.18 -24.38
CA LYS A 403 1.15 2.40 -25.77
C LYS A 403 0.90 1.09 -26.50
N ASP A 404 0.04 1.15 -27.49
CA ASP A 404 -0.27 0.08 -28.45
C ASP A 404 -0.90 -1.17 -27.85
N LEU A 405 -1.38 -1.11 -26.59
CA LEU A 405 -2.04 -2.22 -25.90
C LEU A 405 -3.51 -1.94 -25.56
N ASP A 406 -4.13 -0.92 -26.15
CA ASP A 406 -5.51 -0.53 -25.81
C ASP A 406 -6.56 -1.59 -26.19
N ASN A 407 -6.32 -2.40 -27.23
CA ASN A 407 -7.23 -3.44 -27.71
C ASN A 407 -6.73 -4.86 -27.39
N VAL A 408 -5.88 -4.99 -26.39
CA VAL A 408 -5.29 -6.28 -25.98
C VAL A 408 -6.00 -6.76 -24.73
N ASN A 409 -6.39 -8.05 -24.70
CA ASN A 409 -6.86 -8.67 -23.47
C ASN A 409 -5.76 -8.61 -22.40
N ASN A 410 -5.99 -7.83 -21.35
CA ASN A 410 -5.01 -7.56 -20.30
C ASN A 410 -4.51 -8.84 -19.63
N PHE A 411 -5.41 -9.82 -19.40
CA PHE A 411 -5.05 -11.09 -18.77
C PHE A 411 -4.14 -11.93 -19.67
N ASP A 412 -4.50 -12.10 -20.93
CA ASP A 412 -3.71 -12.88 -21.89
C ASP A 412 -2.33 -12.28 -22.10
N PHE A 413 -2.23 -10.96 -22.19
CA PHE A 413 -0.92 -10.29 -22.29
C PHE A 413 -0.06 -10.54 -21.04
N MET A 414 -0.61 -10.33 -19.85
CA MET A 414 0.09 -10.56 -18.58
C MET A 414 0.55 -12.01 -18.45
N LEU A 415 -0.34 -12.96 -18.73
CA LEU A 415 -0.08 -14.40 -18.70
C LEU A 415 1.11 -14.76 -19.62
N ASN A 416 1.03 -14.36 -20.88
CA ASN A 416 2.06 -14.71 -21.86
C ASN A 416 3.38 -13.98 -21.60
N CYS A 417 3.34 -12.76 -21.08
CA CYS A 417 4.54 -12.06 -20.60
C CYS A 417 5.24 -12.88 -19.52
N PHE A 418 4.52 -13.35 -18.51
CA PHE A 418 5.09 -14.22 -17.47
C PHE A 418 5.65 -15.52 -18.04
N LEU A 419 4.87 -16.23 -18.85
CA LEU A 419 5.26 -17.52 -19.41
C LEU A 419 6.48 -17.45 -20.34
N THR A 420 6.69 -16.32 -21.00
CA THR A 420 7.78 -16.12 -21.96
C THR A 420 9.04 -15.56 -21.31
N THR A 421 8.88 -14.61 -20.40
CA THR A 421 9.99 -13.83 -19.83
C THR A 421 10.28 -14.12 -18.38
N GLY A 422 9.40 -14.81 -17.68
CA GLY A 422 9.44 -14.99 -16.23
C GLY A 422 9.01 -13.75 -15.43
N LEU A 423 8.57 -12.68 -16.08
CA LEU A 423 8.28 -11.42 -15.42
C LEU A 423 6.91 -11.43 -14.75
N LYS A 424 6.89 -11.40 -13.44
CA LYS A 424 5.67 -11.15 -12.65
C LYS A 424 5.34 -9.67 -12.67
N THR A 425 4.13 -9.33 -13.12
CA THR A 425 3.62 -7.96 -13.20
C THR A 425 2.31 -7.81 -12.43
N GLU A 426 2.03 -6.60 -11.99
CA GLU A 426 0.70 -6.20 -11.53
C GLU A 426 0.21 -5.09 -12.45
N ILE A 427 -0.94 -5.34 -13.06
CA ILE A 427 -1.51 -4.51 -14.11
C ILE A 427 -2.85 -3.90 -13.66
N GLY A 428 -3.41 -3.00 -14.42
CA GLY A 428 -4.64 -2.28 -14.08
C GLY A 428 -5.71 -3.12 -13.36
N PRO A 429 -6.17 -4.25 -13.92
CA PRO A 429 -7.19 -5.11 -13.29
C PRO A 429 -6.82 -5.64 -11.90
N CYS A 430 -5.56 -5.58 -11.48
CA CYS A 430 -5.15 -5.92 -10.12
C CYS A 430 -5.61 -4.90 -9.07
N PHE A 431 -6.04 -3.70 -9.47
CA PHE A 431 -6.25 -2.55 -8.60
C PHE A 431 -7.69 -2.03 -8.57
N GLY A 432 -8.65 -2.90 -8.80
CA GLY A 432 -10.06 -2.55 -8.83
C GLY A 432 -10.62 -2.43 -10.26
N PHE A 433 -11.91 -2.21 -10.35
CA PHE A 433 -12.70 -2.42 -11.55
C PHE A 433 -12.57 -3.82 -12.15
N ASN A 434 -13.56 -4.23 -12.94
CA ASN A 434 -13.46 -5.48 -13.66
C ASN A 434 -12.53 -5.34 -14.90
N GLN A 435 -11.99 -6.46 -15.37
CA GLN A 435 -11.08 -6.49 -16.50
C GLN A 435 -11.72 -5.89 -17.76
N LYS A 436 -13.01 -6.14 -18.01
CA LYS A 436 -13.73 -5.63 -19.18
C LYS A 436 -13.65 -4.10 -19.27
N ARG A 437 -13.71 -3.39 -18.15
CA ARG A 437 -13.55 -1.94 -18.11
C ARG A 437 -12.13 -1.51 -18.48
N TRP A 438 -11.12 -2.26 -18.04
CA TRP A 438 -9.73 -2.01 -18.42
C TRP A 438 -9.50 -2.28 -19.89
N ASP A 439 -9.95 -3.43 -20.40
CA ASP A 439 -9.75 -3.82 -21.79
C ASP A 439 -10.45 -2.86 -22.79
N ASN A 440 -11.65 -2.38 -22.47
CA ASN A 440 -12.46 -1.59 -23.40
C ASN A 440 -12.29 -0.06 -23.24
N ASN A 441 -11.95 0.44 -22.02
CA ASN A 441 -12.01 1.87 -21.75
C ASN A 441 -10.71 2.46 -21.22
N LEU A 442 -9.94 1.71 -20.42
CA LEU A 442 -8.76 2.23 -19.74
C LEU A 442 -7.45 1.81 -20.42
N GLY A 443 -7.45 0.70 -21.17
CA GLY A 443 -6.25 0.15 -21.80
C GLY A 443 -5.34 -0.60 -20.83
N PHE A 444 -4.09 -0.80 -21.23
CA PHE A 444 -3.13 -1.57 -20.46
C PHE A 444 -2.27 -0.68 -19.56
N TRP A 445 -2.38 -0.88 -18.24
CA TRP A 445 -1.63 -0.15 -17.24
C TRP A 445 -0.71 -1.08 -16.46
N LEU A 446 0.56 -0.68 -16.31
CA LEU A 446 1.59 -1.43 -15.61
C LEU A 446 2.00 -0.70 -14.33
N ARG A 447 1.89 -1.35 -13.17
CA ARG A 447 2.48 -0.84 -11.94
C ARG A 447 3.97 -1.14 -11.87
N LEU A 448 4.75 -0.14 -11.48
CA LEU A 448 6.17 -0.22 -11.20
C LEU A 448 6.42 0.00 -9.71
N THR A 449 7.22 -0.83 -9.10
CA THR A 449 7.62 -0.70 -7.69
C THR A 449 9.11 -0.41 -7.60
N PHE A 450 9.46 0.76 -7.07
CA PHE A 450 10.84 1.25 -7.02
C PHE A 450 11.66 0.65 -5.87
N ALA A 451 11.04 -0.17 -5.05
CA ALA A 451 11.65 -0.85 -3.93
C ALA A 451 12.50 -2.09 -4.30
N LYS A 452 12.77 -2.30 -5.60
CA LYS A 452 13.44 -3.48 -6.14
C LYS A 452 14.93 -3.25 -6.39
N ASP A 453 15.72 -4.33 -6.41
CA ASP A 453 17.13 -4.28 -6.83
C ASP A 453 17.30 -3.61 -8.20
N LYS A 454 18.33 -2.80 -8.36
CA LYS A 454 18.57 -1.99 -9.57
C LYS A 454 18.62 -2.83 -10.82
N LYS A 455 19.46 -3.86 -10.80
CA LYS A 455 19.73 -4.67 -11.99
C LYS A 455 18.50 -5.46 -12.38
N LEU A 456 17.87 -6.13 -11.43
CA LEU A 456 16.67 -6.93 -11.66
C LEU A 456 15.49 -6.07 -12.13
N PHE A 457 15.33 -4.89 -11.57
CA PHE A 457 14.27 -3.96 -11.96
C PHE A 457 14.45 -3.46 -13.39
N LYS A 458 15.65 -2.98 -13.73
CA LYS A 458 16.01 -2.55 -15.10
C LYS A 458 15.83 -3.66 -16.13
N GLU A 459 16.37 -4.85 -15.85
CA GLU A 459 16.22 -6.01 -16.71
C GLU A 459 14.75 -6.39 -16.90
N GLY A 460 13.94 -6.29 -15.85
CA GLY A 460 12.50 -6.57 -15.90
C GLY A 460 11.76 -5.64 -16.84
N ILE A 461 12.03 -4.32 -16.77
CA ILE A 461 11.41 -3.34 -17.67
C ILE A 461 11.82 -3.56 -19.11
N ILE A 462 13.11 -3.83 -19.37
CA ILE A 462 13.60 -4.12 -20.73
C ILE A 462 12.93 -5.36 -21.30
N ARG A 463 12.83 -6.46 -20.51
CA ARG A 463 12.12 -7.67 -20.93
C ARG A 463 10.65 -7.41 -21.22
N PHE A 464 9.99 -6.57 -20.45
CA PHE A 464 8.60 -6.19 -20.70
C PHE A 464 8.44 -5.52 -22.08
N ILE A 465 9.29 -4.53 -22.40
CA ILE A 465 9.28 -3.81 -23.68
C ILE A 465 9.57 -4.74 -24.85
N GLU A 466 10.59 -5.60 -24.73
CA GLU A 466 10.93 -6.57 -25.77
C GLU A 466 9.78 -7.57 -25.98
N PHE A 467 9.17 -8.07 -24.90
CA PHE A 467 8.00 -8.94 -25.00
C PHE A 467 6.81 -8.25 -25.69
N LYS A 468 6.51 -7.00 -25.35
CA LYS A 468 5.46 -6.20 -26.01
C LYS A 468 5.67 -6.20 -27.52
N LYS A 469 6.89 -5.89 -28.01
CA LYS A 469 7.22 -5.87 -29.44
C LYS A 469 7.01 -7.22 -30.12
N ILE A 470 7.40 -8.31 -29.45
CA ILE A 470 7.23 -9.68 -29.95
C ILE A 470 5.74 -10.06 -30.01
N TYR A 471 4.99 -9.76 -28.96
CA TYR A 471 3.57 -10.07 -28.85
C TYR A 471 2.74 -9.38 -29.94
N LEU A 472 2.98 -8.08 -30.17
CA LEU A 472 2.27 -7.31 -31.19
C LEU A 472 2.56 -7.80 -32.61
N LYS A 473 3.80 -8.24 -32.88
CA LYS A 473 4.16 -8.81 -34.19
C LYS A 473 3.56 -10.19 -34.44
N ASN A 474 3.40 -11.00 -33.41
CA ASN A 474 3.05 -12.41 -33.54
C ASN A 474 2.00 -12.87 -32.49
N PRO A 475 0.81 -12.24 -32.42
CA PRO A 475 -0.16 -12.52 -31.36
C PRO A 475 -0.69 -13.99 -31.40
N ASN A 476 -0.62 -14.65 -32.57
CA ASN A 476 -1.10 -16.01 -32.74
C ASN A 476 -0.13 -17.10 -32.16
N LEU A 477 1.08 -16.72 -31.76
CA LEU A 477 2.01 -17.65 -31.12
C LEU A 477 1.67 -17.88 -29.63
N PHE A 478 0.86 -17.04 -29.04
CA PHE A 478 0.61 -17.00 -27.62
C PHE A 478 -0.72 -17.63 -27.20
N ILE A 479 -0.85 -17.93 -25.92
CA ILE A 479 -2.06 -18.55 -25.37
C ILE A 479 -3.17 -17.51 -25.33
N LYS A 480 -4.31 -17.85 -25.93
CA LYS A 480 -5.58 -17.11 -25.79
C LYS A 480 -6.47 -17.89 -24.84
N THR A 481 -6.89 -17.25 -23.75
CA THR A 481 -7.75 -17.88 -22.74
C THR A 481 -9.23 -17.60 -22.96
N ASN A 482 -9.56 -16.55 -23.69
CA ASN A 482 -10.92 -16.01 -23.85
C ASN A 482 -11.59 -15.67 -22.50
N LEU A 483 -10.78 -15.45 -21.46
CA LEU A 483 -11.30 -15.04 -20.17
C LEU A 483 -11.52 -13.54 -20.12
N SER A 484 -12.61 -13.16 -19.44
CA SER A 484 -12.94 -11.79 -19.09
C SER A 484 -13.47 -11.79 -17.64
N PHE A 485 -12.89 -10.99 -16.79
CA PHE A 485 -13.19 -10.88 -15.35
C PHE A 485 -13.91 -9.57 -15.03
#